data_62811e57d9e26ba8dcba7c33e4b95fe6
#
_entry.id   62811e57d9e26ba8dcba7c33e4b95fe6
#
_cell.length_a   1.000
_cell.length_b   1.000
_cell.length_c   1.000
_cell.angle_alpha   90.00
_cell.angle_beta   90.00
_cell.angle_gamma   90.00
#
_symmetry.space_group_name_H-M   'P 1'
#
loop_
_entity.id
_entity.type
_entity.pdbx_description
1 polymer ?
#
loop_
_entity_poly.entity_id
_entity_poly.type
_entity_poly.pdbx_seq_one_letter_code
_entity_poly.pdbx_strand_id
1 'polypeptide(L)'
;MVMQPGAAPDGPERTFIETARRAQIARAAIDTIAEVGYAGASFARIAERLGISRGLISYHFAGKDDLIKQGVQEAAEQAIGYIRPRILAESSGPAMLRAYIEANLAFMRDHRSNVIAMIEIARSAEGRRIFDDDTAVLNAVGALENLLSGSQTAHQLRPGFDPHVMAIAIRAAIEAASPLLALDPEFDIDHYASEIATVFDLATRIGDGPTGPEAD
;
A
#
# COMPACT_ATOMS: atom_id res chain seq x y z
N MET A 1 16.22 -5.55 -57.04
CA MET A 1 15.68 -6.43 -55.98
C MET A 1 15.99 -5.76 -54.66
N VAL A 2 15.04 -4.94 -54.13
CA VAL A 2 15.21 -4.15 -52.92
C VAL A 2 14.67 -5.00 -51.77
N MET A 3 15.54 -5.38 -50.83
CA MET A 3 15.15 -6.09 -49.63
C MET A 3 14.37 -5.11 -48.73
N GLN A 4 13.12 -5.42 -48.47
CA GLN A 4 12.33 -4.77 -47.40
C GLN A 4 12.88 -5.22 -46.05
N PRO A 5 13.06 -4.28 -45.05
CA PRO A 5 13.40 -4.69 -43.71
C PRO A 5 12.18 -5.37 -43.08
N GLY A 6 12.39 -6.59 -42.57
CA GLY A 6 11.39 -7.42 -41.96
C GLY A 6 10.73 -6.71 -40.75
N ALA A 7 9.43 -6.76 -40.73
CA ALA A 7 8.65 -6.39 -39.58
C ALA A 7 9.08 -7.25 -38.37
N ALA A 8 9.51 -6.61 -37.31
CA ALA A 8 9.79 -7.29 -36.02
C ALA A 8 8.48 -7.90 -35.47
N PRO A 9 8.52 -9.11 -34.90
CA PRO A 9 7.32 -9.78 -34.43
C PRO A 9 6.67 -9.01 -33.29
N ASP A 10 5.41 -8.60 -33.44
CA ASP A 10 4.51 -8.24 -32.38
C ASP A 10 4.18 -9.52 -31.59
N GLY A 11 4.93 -9.80 -30.53
CA GLY A 11 4.77 -10.98 -29.70
C GLY A 11 4.63 -10.65 -28.21
N PRO A 12 4.15 -11.61 -27.39
CA PRO A 12 3.95 -11.46 -25.93
C PRO A 12 5.23 -11.03 -25.21
N GLU A 13 6.39 -11.31 -25.74
CA GLU A 13 7.70 -10.95 -25.17
C GLU A 13 7.98 -9.44 -25.24
N ARG A 14 7.56 -8.77 -26.32
CA ARG A 14 7.69 -7.31 -26.47
C ARG A 14 6.77 -6.57 -25.49
N THR A 15 5.56 -7.06 -25.31
CA THR A 15 4.59 -6.53 -24.33
C THR A 15 5.12 -6.67 -22.91
N PHE A 16 5.77 -7.79 -22.57
CA PHE A 16 6.37 -8.01 -21.25
C PHE A 16 7.53 -7.05 -20.97
N ILE A 17 8.44 -6.87 -21.92
CA ILE A 17 9.58 -5.93 -21.80
C ILE A 17 9.06 -4.48 -21.64
N GLU A 18 8.03 -4.12 -22.38
CA GLU A 18 7.42 -2.80 -22.35
C GLU A 18 6.74 -2.52 -21.01
N THR A 19 5.98 -3.49 -20.48
CA THR A 19 5.34 -3.44 -19.16
C THR A 19 6.39 -3.33 -18.05
N ALA A 20 7.44 -4.16 -18.08
CA ALA A 20 8.52 -4.12 -17.11
C ALA A 20 9.26 -2.76 -17.11
N ARG A 21 9.44 -2.17 -18.31
CA ARG A 21 10.05 -0.84 -18.45
C ARG A 21 9.16 0.26 -17.88
N ARG A 22 7.87 0.22 -18.14
CA ARG A 22 6.90 1.16 -17.56
C ARG A 22 6.94 1.09 -16.03
N ALA A 23 6.89 -0.12 -15.46
CA ALA A 23 6.97 -0.34 -14.01
C ALA A 23 8.29 0.18 -13.42
N GLN A 24 9.42 -0.01 -14.10
CA GLN A 24 10.72 0.51 -13.67
C GLN A 24 10.74 2.04 -13.63
N ILE A 25 10.22 2.70 -14.67
CA ILE A 25 10.16 4.18 -14.76
C ILE A 25 9.22 4.72 -13.69
N ALA A 26 8.07 4.06 -13.47
CA ALA A 26 7.08 4.43 -12.47
C ALA A 26 7.65 4.36 -11.04
N ARG A 27 8.37 3.30 -10.69
CA ARG A 27 9.06 3.18 -9.39
C ARG A 27 10.12 4.27 -9.19
N ALA A 28 10.94 4.54 -10.21
CA ALA A 28 11.92 5.62 -10.13
C ALA A 28 11.28 7.01 -9.97
N ALA A 29 10.06 7.22 -10.48
CA ALA A 29 9.31 8.44 -10.25
C ALA A 29 8.91 8.59 -8.77
N ILE A 30 8.42 7.51 -8.14
CA ILE A 30 8.09 7.47 -6.70
C ILE A 30 9.33 7.78 -5.86
N ASP A 31 10.47 7.12 -6.12
CA ASP A 31 11.73 7.39 -5.41
C ASP A 31 12.19 8.84 -5.58
N THR A 32 12.04 9.40 -6.79
CA THR A 32 12.40 10.79 -7.07
C THR A 32 11.48 11.76 -6.32
N ILE A 33 10.17 11.47 -6.23
CA ILE A 33 9.24 12.28 -5.45
C ILE A 33 9.60 12.25 -3.97
N ALA A 34 9.95 11.10 -3.43
CA ALA A 34 10.36 10.97 -2.03
C ALA A 34 11.59 11.84 -1.70
N GLU A 35 12.53 12.00 -2.64
CA GLU A 35 13.77 12.75 -2.43
C GLU A 35 13.62 14.27 -2.64
N VAL A 36 12.90 14.69 -3.69
CA VAL A 36 12.87 16.09 -4.12
C VAL A 36 11.47 16.71 -4.12
N GLY A 37 10.48 16.01 -3.57
CA GLY A 37 9.08 16.41 -3.56
C GLY A 37 8.38 16.28 -4.92
N TYR A 38 7.06 16.36 -4.89
CA TYR A 38 6.24 16.25 -6.10
C TYR A 38 6.63 17.28 -7.19
N ALA A 39 6.79 18.55 -6.83
CA ALA A 39 7.13 19.62 -7.79
C ALA A 39 8.52 19.42 -8.42
N GLY A 40 9.48 18.90 -7.64
CA GLY A 40 10.86 18.67 -8.09
C GLY A 40 11.02 17.45 -9.00
N ALA A 41 10.09 16.49 -8.97
CA ALA A 41 10.14 15.29 -9.79
C ALA A 41 9.73 15.60 -11.23
N SER A 42 10.71 15.70 -12.10
CA SER A 42 10.54 15.95 -13.55
C SER A 42 11.01 14.74 -14.37
N PHE A 43 10.52 14.62 -15.60
CA PHE A 43 10.99 13.59 -16.55
C PHE A 43 12.52 13.64 -16.75
N ALA A 44 13.12 14.82 -16.69
CA ALA A 44 14.58 14.96 -16.81
C ALA A 44 15.30 14.32 -15.62
N ARG A 45 14.88 14.58 -14.39
CA ARG A 45 15.48 13.96 -13.17
C ARG A 45 15.25 12.47 -13.10
N ILE A 46 14.05 12.00 -13.47
CA ILE A 46 13.74 10.58 -13.49
C ILE A 46 14.59 9.86 -14.55
N ALA A 47 14.76 10.48 -15.73
CA ALA A 47 15.61 9.96 -16.78
C ALA A 47 17.09 9.89 -16.36
N GLU A 48 17.59 10.94 -15.72
CA GLU A 48 18.95 11.00 -15.15
C GLU A 48 19.17 9.88 -14.11
N ARG A 49 18.24 9.69 -13.17
CA ARG A 49 18.28 8.62 -12.16
C ARG A 49 18.38 7.23 -12.78
N LEU A 50 17.69 7.00 -13.88
CA LEU A 50 17.66 5.70 -14.57
C LEU A 50 18.76 5.53 -15.61
N GLY A 51 19.53 6.58 -15.94
CA GLY A 51 20.51 6.56 -17.04
C GLY A 51 19.88 6.37 -18.40
N ILE A 52 18.65 6.89 -18.62
CA ILE A 52 17.89 6.79 -19.88
C ILE A 52 17.63 8.17 -20.48
N SER A 53 17.17 8.21 -21.75
CA SER A 53 16.77 9.48 -22.34
C SER A 53 15.39 9.93 -21.85
N ARG A 54 15.18 11.25 -21.72
CA ARG A 54 13.85 11.84 -21.45
C ARG A 54 12.82 11.41 -22.51
N GLY A 55 13.25 11.27 -23.77
CA GLY A 55 12.41 10.82 -24.87
C GLY A 55 11.82 9.42 -24.66
N LEU A 56 12.57 8.53 -23.99
CA LEU A 56 12.08 7.19 -23.67
C LEU A 56 10.93 7.28 -22.63
N ILE A 57 11.01 8.15 -21.65
CA ILE A 57 9.91 8.36 -20.69
C ILE A 57 8.68 8.91 -21.42
N SER A 58 8.86 9.92 -22.29
CA SER A 58 7.76 10.49 -23.10
C SER A 58 7.16 9.53 -24.12
N TYR A 59 7.89 8.49 -24.50
CA TYR A 59 7.35 7.38 -25.31
C TYR A 59 6.37 6.52 -24.50
N HIS A 60 6.69 6.26 -23.23
CA HIS A 60 5.89 5.38 -22.37
C HIS A 60 4.74 6.09 -21.65
N PHE A 61 4.84 7.39 -21.40
CA PHE A 61 3.90 8.17 -20.58
C PHE A 61 3.48 9.45 -21.27
N ALA A 62 2.17 9.69 -21.34
CA ALA A 62 1.59 10.87 -21.95
C ALA A 62 1.93 12.17 -21.18
N GLY A 63 2.20 12.06 -19.87
CA GLY A 63 2.54 13.18 -19.01
C GLY A 63 2.92 12.73 -17.60
N LYS A 64 3.20 13.73 -16.75
CA LYS A 64 3.58 13.49 -15.34
C LYS A 64 2.48 12.77 -14.56
N ASP A 65 1.22 13.14 -14.78
CA ASP A 65 0.08 12.56 -14.08
C ASP A 65 -0.09 11.07 -14.43
N ASP A 66 0.05 10.72 -15.71
CA ASP A 66 0.02 9.32 -16.17
C ASP A 66 1.14 8.50 -15.53
N LEU A 67 2.37 9.04 -15.50
CA LEU A 67 3.51 8.41 -14.85
C LEU A 67 3.27 8.20 -13.35
N ILE A 68 2.75 9.23 -12.65
CA ILE A 68 2.55 9.13 -11.21
C ILE A 68 1.40 8.20 -10.86
N LYS A 69 0.31 8.18 -11.64
CA LYS A 69 -0.76 7.19 -11.49
C LYS A 69 -0.22 5.75 -11.56
N GLN A 70 0.62 5.47 -12.54
CA GLN A 70 1.28 4.17 -12.65
C GLN A 70 2.18 3.90 -11.43
N GLY A 71 2.91 4.92 -10.93
CA GLY A 71 3.76 4.78 -9.74
C GLY A 71 2.97 4.48 -8.47
N VAL A 72 1.84 5.13 -8.27
CA VAL A 72 0.91 4.85 -7.15
C VAL A 72 0.35 3.44 -7.25
N GLN A 73 -0.03 3.01 -8.45
CA GLN A 73 -0.52 1.65 -8.69
C GLN A 73 0.55 0.59 -8.40
N GLU A 74 1.77 0.77 -8.89
CA GLU A 74 2.90 -0.12 -8.60
C GLU A 74 3.20 -0.22 -7.09
N ALA A 75 3.16 0.92 -6.37
CA ALA A 75 3.34 0.93 -4.93
C ALA A 75 2.22 0.16 -4.20
N ALA A 76 0.97 0.29 -4.65
CA ALA A 76 -0.16 -0.45 -4.11
C ALA A 76 -0.04 -1.97 -4.38
N GLU A 77 0.34 -2.37 -5.59
CA GLU A 77 0.57 -3.78 -5.94
C GLU A 77 1.70 -4.39 -5.10
N GLN A 78 2.78 -3.62 -4.88
CA GLN A 78 3.88 -4.02 -4.00
C GLN A 78 3.40 -4.22 -2.56
N ALA A 79 2.58 -3.31 -2.03
CA ALA A 79 2.00 -3.43 -0.70
C ALA A 79 1.12 -4.69 -0.58
N ILE A 80 0.25 -4.93 -1.55
CA ILE A 80 -0.60 -6.13 -1.59
C ILE A 80 0.25 -7.39 -1.63
N GLY A 81 1.29 -7.43 -2.47
CA GLY A 81 2.22 -8.56 -2.58
C GLY A 81 3.02 -8.83 -1.31
N TYR A 82 3.28 -7.79 -0.50
CA TYR A 82 3.96 -7.90 0.78
C TYR A 82 3.03 -8.34 1.92
N ILE A 83 1.84 -7.76 2.00
CA ILE A 83 0.91 -7.90 3.13
C ILE A 83 0.09 -9.18 3.02
N ARG A 84 -0.51 -9.44 1.84
CA ARG A 84 -1.45 -10.55 1.65
C ARG A 84 -0.91 -11.94 2.01
N PRO A 85 0.32 -12.33 1.61
CA PRO A 85 0.86 -13.64 1.98
C PRO A 85 1.01 -13.83 3.49
N ARG A 86 1.31 -12.76 4.24
CA ARG A 86 1.47 -12.79 5.69
C ARG A 86 0.15 -13.05 6.41
N ILE A 87 -0.92 -12.41 5.92
CA ILE A 87 -2.28 -12.64 6.44
C ILE A 87 -2.73 -14.06 6.15
N LEU A 88 -2.52 -14.54 4.91
CA LEU A 88 -2.95 -15.88 4.48
C LEU A 88 -2.13 -17.03 5.10
N ALA A 89 -0.99 -16.75 5.71
CA ALA A 89 -0.22 -17.73 6.47
C ALA A 89 -0.85 -18.04 7.82
N GLU A 90 -1.75 -17.19 8.31
CA GLU A 90 -2.41 -17.34 9.60
C GLU A 90 -3.69 -18.18 9.48
N SER A 91 -3.97 -18.95 10.54
CA SER A 91 -5.09 -19.92 10.56
C SER A 91 -6.31 -19.47 11.37
N SER A 92 -6.23 -18.34 12.08
CA SER A 92 -7.33 -17.82 12.90
C SER A 92 -7.57 -16.33 12.65
N GLY A 93 -8.83 -15.89 12.82
CA GLY A 93 -9.22 -14.49 12.65
C GLY A 93 -8.40 -13.52 13.50
N PRO A 94 -8.18 -13.75 14.80
CA PRO A 94 -7.30 -12.90 15.62
C PRO A 94 -5.87 -12.83 15.09
N ALA A 95 -5.27 -13.95 14.67
CA ALA A 95 -3.92 -13.97 14.11
C ALA A 95 -3.87 -13.25 12.74
N MET A 96 -4.87 -13.45 11.88
CA MET A 96 -4.99 -12.72 10.61
C MET A 96 -5.11 -11.21 10.82
N LEU A 97 -5.88 -10.76 11.83
CA LEU A 97 -5.99 -9.34 12.16
C LEU A 97 -4.67 -8.76 12.63
N ARG A 98 -3.97 -9.46 13.54
CA ARG A 98 -2.64 -9.07 14.01
C ARG A 98 -1.66 -8.99 12.83
N ALA A 99 -1.60 -10.02 11.99
CA ALA A 99 -0.75 -10.05 10.80
C ALA A 99 -1.08 -8.91 9.82
N TYR A 100 -2.36 -8.55 9.67
CA TYR A 100 -2.78 -7.41 8.86
C TYR A 100 -2.17 -6.11 9.37
N ILE A 101 -2.27 -5.83 10.68
CA ILE A 101 -1.75 -4.59 11.28
C ILE A 101 -0.21 -4.56 11.18
N GLU A 102 0.45 -5.61 11.66
CA GLU A 102 1.90 -5.69 11.70
C GLU A 102 2.52 -5.66 10.30
N ALA A 103 1.94 -6.37 9.32
CA ALA A 103 2.46 -6.38 7.94
C ALA A 103 2.29 -5.03 7.23
N ASN A 104 1.20 -4.27 7.47
CA ASN A 104 1.06 -2.92 6.92
C ASN A 104 2.14 -1.98 7.47
N LEU A 105 2.38 -2.00 8.78
CA LEU A 105 3.37 -1.14 9.42
C LEU A 105 4.81 -1.56 9.06
N ALA A 106 5.09 -2.86 8.97
CA ALA A 106 6.36 -3.37 8.46
C ALA A 106 6.60 -2.98 7.00
N PHE A 107 5.56 -3.01 6.15
CA PHE A 107 5.67 -2.50 4.78
C PHE A 107 6.05 -1.03 4.74
N MET A 108 5.45 -0.18 5.59
CA MET A 108 5.79 1.23 5.69
C MET A 108 7.25 1.44 6.11
N ARG A 109 7.75 0.65 7.07
CA ARG A 109 9.16 0.67 7.49
C ARG A 109 10.10 0.31 6.34
N ASP A 110 9.84 -0.81 5.69
CA ASP A 110 10.72 -1.38 4.67
C ASP A 110 10.66 -0.60 3.34
N HIS A 111 9.58 0.17 3.13
CA HIS A 111 9.34 0.97 1.92
C HIS A 111 9.06 2.44 2.25
N ARG A 112 9.90 3.03 3.12
CA ARG A 112 9.75 4.41 3.59
C ARG A 112 9.65 5.43 2.45
N SER A 113 10.37 5.24 1.35
CA SER A 113 10.28 6.12 0.17
C SER A 113 8.87 6.15 -0.43
N ASN A 114 8.17 5.00 -0.47
CA ASN A 114 6.78 4.96 -0.92
C ASN A 114 5.88 5.82 -0.01
N VAL A 115 6.04 5.70 1.31
CA VAL A 115 5.26 6.48 2.29
C VAL A 115 5.48 7.98 2.10
N ILE A 116 6.75 8.42 2.01
CA ILE A 116 7.10 9.82 1.81
C ILE A 116 6.55 10.34 0.49
N ALA A 117 6.69 9.57 -0.61
CA ALA A 117 6.16 9.95 -1.91
C ALA A 117 4.64 10.12 -1.89
N MET A 118 3.90 9.21 -1.24
CA MET A 118 2.43 9.31 -1.12
C MET A 118 2.03 10.59 -0.38
N ILE A 119 2.72 10.94 0.71
CA ILE A 119 2.49 12.19 1.45
C ILE A 119 2.76 13.40 0.55
N GLU A 120 3.87 13.41 -0.17
CA GLU A 120 4.24 14.52 -1.07
C GLU A 120 3.26 14.68 -2.25
N ILE A 121 2.76 13.57 -2.81
CA ILE A 121 1.73 13.58 -3.84
C ILE A 121 0.43 14.15 -3.24
N ALA A 122 -0.01 13.67 -2.08
CA ALA A 122 -1.25 14.10 -1.44
C ALA A 122 -1.23 15.58 -1.00
N ARG A 123 -0.05 16.14 -0.70
CA ARG A 123 0.13 17.56 -0.35
C ARG A 123 0.06 18.48 -1.56
N SER A 124 0.38 18.00 -2.76
CA SER A 124 0.34 18.81 -3.97
C SER A 124 -1.08 18.95 -4.52
N ALA A 125 -1.43 20.12 -5.05
CA ALA A 125 -2.77 20.35 -5.61
C ALA A 125 -3.04 19.47 -6.85
N GLU A 126 -2.02 19.25 -7.67
CA GLU A 126 -2.09 18.40 -8.85
C GLU A 126 -2.13 16.92 -8.46
N GLY A 127 -1.28 16.51 -7.51
CA GLY A 127 -1.17 15.11 -7.07
C GLY A 127 -2.44 14.61 -6.36
N ARG A 128 -3.16 15.47 -5.63
CA ARG A 128 -4.42 15.08 -4.99
C ARG A 128 -5.44 14.53 -5.96
N ARG A 129 -5.47 15.03 -7.20
CA ARG A 129 -6.38 14.54 -8.26
C ARG A 129 -6.11 13.09 -8.64
N ILE A 130 -4.92 12.57 -8.33
CA ILE A 130 -4.56 11.16 -8.57
C ILE A 130 -5.28 10.25 -7.57
N PHE A 131 -5.56 10.77 -6.36
CA PHE A 131 -6.29 10.07 -5.30
C PHE A 131 -7.80 10.39 -5.27
N ASP A 132 -8.30 11.23 -6.21
CA ASP A 132 -9.74 11.57 -6.27
C ASP A 132 -10.62 10.35 -6.60
N ASP A 133 -10.02 9.22 -7.02
CA ASP A 133 -10.67 7.93 -7.10
C ASP A 133 -10.40 7.15 -5.79
N ASP A 134 -11.23 7.39 -4.76
CA ASP A 134 -11.14 6.79 -3.42
C ASP A 134 -11.28 5.26 -3.40
N THR A 135 -11.35 4.62 -4.56
CA THR A 135 -11.59 3.18 -4.73
C THR A 135 -10.56 2.33 -3.96
N ALA A 136 -9.30 2.75 -3.91
CA ALA A 136 -8.25 1.99 -3.22
C ALA A 136 -8.47 1.98 -1.69
N VAL A 137 -8.85 3.12 -1.11
CA VAL A 137 -9.15 3.24 0.34
C VAL A 137 -10.40 2.42 0.68
N LEU A 138 -11.46 2.56 -0.12
CA LEU A 138 -12.70 1.80 0.06
C LEU A 138 -12.47 0.30 -0.07
N ASN A 139 -11.65 -0.13 -1.03
CA ASN A 139 -11.30 -1.54 -1.19
C ASN A 139 -10.48 -2.08 0.00
N ALA A 140 -9.57 -1.30 0.56
CA ALA A 140 -8.78 -1.70 1.74
C ALA A 140 -9.67 -1.83 2.99
N VAL A 141 -10.60 -0.90 3.21
CA VAL A 141 -11.60 -0.98 4.29
C VAL A 141 -12.49 -2.19 4.09
N GLY A 142 -13.06 -2.40 2.90
CA GLY A 142 -13.94 -3.53 2.60
C GLY A 142 -13.25 -4.89 2.74
N ALA A 143 -11.97 -5.01 2.37
CA ALA A 143 -11.21 -6.24 2.55
C ALA A 143 -11.03 -6.58 4.04
N LEU A 144 -10.73 -5.58 4.88
CA LEU A 144 -10.60 -5.76 6.32
C LEU A 144 -11.96 -6.03 6.99
N GLU A 145 -13.02 -5.34 6.58
CA GLU A 145 -14.40 -5.61 7.01
C GLU A 145 -14.80 -7.06 6.75
N ASN A 146 -14.51 -7.60 5.57
CA ASN A 146 -14.76 -8.99 5.22
C ASN A 146 -14.00 -9.97 6.12
N LEU A 147 -12.74 -9.68 6.44
CA LEU A 147 -11.94 -10.46 7.37
C LEU A 147 -12.59 -10.49 8.77
N LEU A 148 -12.98 -9.31 9.28
CA LEU A 148 -13.60 -9.17 10.61
C LEU A 148 -14.96 -9.86 10.66
N SER A 149 -15.82 -9.64 9.66
CA SER A 149 -17.16 -10.26 9.56
C SER A 149 -17.08 -11.78 9.46
N GLY A 150 -16.16 -12.28 8.62
CA GLY A 150 -15.92 -13.72 8.50
C GLY A 150 -15.43 -14.34 9.81
N SER A 151 -14.57 -13.67 10.53
CA SER A 151 -14.04 -14.12 11.83
C SER A 151 -15.11 -14.07 12.94
N GLN A 152 -16.04 -13.11 12.91
CA GLN A 152 -17.22 -13.10 13.80
C GLN A 152 -18.15 -14.27 13.48
N THR A 153 -18.44 -14.52 12.20
CA THR A 153 -19.28 -15.64 11.76
C THR A 153 -18.68 -16.98 12.15
N ALA A 154 -17.36 -17.10 12.12
CA ALA A 154 -16.62 -18.29 12.59
C ALA A 154 -16.48 -18.38 14.12
N HIS A 155 -17.09 -17.48 14.88
CA HIS A 155 -16.97 -17.41 16.36
C HIS A 155 -15.52 -17.29 16.86
N GLN A 156 -14.65 -16.62 16.10
CA GLN A 156 -13.26 -16.37 16.47
C GLN A 156 -13.05 -14.96 17.04
N LEU A 157 -13.95 -14.04 16.74
CA LEU A 157 -14.01 -12.69 17.30
C LEU A 157 -15.38 -12.45 17.98
N ARG A 158 -15.42 -11.56 18.97
CA ARG A 158 -16.66 -11.22 19.68
C ARG A 158 -17.68 -10.57 18.75
N PRO A 159 -18.99 -10.84 18.92
CA PRO A 159 -20.02 -10.27 18.02
C PRO A 159 -20.38 -8.81 18.34
N GLY A 160 -19.91 -8.25 19.44
CA GLY A 160 -20.37 -6.96 19.97
C GLY A 160 -19.70 -5.72 19.37
N PHE A 161 -19.13 -5.77 18.15
CA PHE A 161 -18.65 -4.60 17.43
C PHE A 161 -19.13 -4.63 15.96
N ASP A 162 -19.24 -3.45 15.36
CA ASP A 162 -19.53 -3.29 13.94
C ASP A 162 -18.23 -3.49 13.13
N PRO A 163 -18.16 -4.49 12.22
CA PRO A 163 -16.95 -4.77 11.43
C PRO A 163 -16.51 -3.62 10.54
N HIS A 164 -17.45 -2.86 9.97
CA HIS A 164 -17.14 -1.72 9.12
C HIS A 164 -16.48 -0.58 9.91
N VAL A 165 -17.08 -0.21 11.05
CA VAL A 165 -16.52 0.84 11.93
C VAL A 165 -15.17 0.42 12.48
N MET A 166 -15.02 -0.86 12.85
CA MET A 166 -13.74 -1.41 13.33
C MET A 166 -12.67 -1.37 12.23
N ALA A 167 -13.02 -1.72 10.99
CA ALA A 167 -12.10 -1.65 9.84
C ALA A 167 -11.62 -0.21 9.61
N ILE A 168 -12.51 0.79 9.67
CA ILE A 168 -12.15 2.21 9.57
C ILE A 168 -11.18 2.60 10.70
N ALA A 169 -11.47 2.21 11.94
CA ALA A 169 -10.62 2.55 13.10
C ALA A 169 -9.22 1.94 12.99
N ILE A 170 -9.12 0.67 12.59
CA ILE A 170 -7.84 -0.01 12.37
C ILE A 170 -7.05 0.68 11.26
N ARG A 171 -7.70 0.98 10.14
CA ARG A 171 -7.05 1.68 9.02
C ARG A 171 -6.54 3.05 9.43
N ALA A 172 -7.34 3.83 10.15
CA ALA A 172 -6.93 5.14 10.66
C ALA A 172 -5.72 5.05 11.59
N ALA A 173 -5.67 4.04 12.48
CA ALA A 173 -4.52 3.81 13.34
C ALA A 173 -3.25 3.45 12.56
N ILE A 174 -3.34 2.60 11.53
CA ILE A 174 -2.22 2.27 10.65
C ILE A 174 -1.74 3.52 9.91
N GLU A 175 -2.65 4.29 9.33
CA GLU A 175 -2.32 5.49 8.54
C GLU A 175 -1.71 6.61 9.37
N ALA A 176 -2.04 6.69 10.66
CA ALA A 176 -1.45 7.64 11.59
C ALA A 176 0.08 7.48 11.76
N ALA A 177 0.63 6.31 11.46
CA ALA A 177 2.07 6.08 11.47
C ALA A 177 2.81 6.80 10.32
N SER A 178 2.13 7.06 9.18
CA SER A 178 2.76 7.63 7.98
C SER A 178 3.43 8.99 8.22
N PRO A 179 2.75 10.01 8.79
CA PRO A 179 3.38 11.29 9.09
C PRO A 179 4.46 11.18 10.17
N LEU A 180 4.31 10.30 11.15
CA LEU A 180 5.31 10.08 12.19
C LEU A 180 6.59 9.50 11.58
N LEU A 181 6.46 8.46 10.75
CA LEU A 181 7.57 7.87 10.03
C LEU A 181 8.28 8.87 9.11
N ALA A 182 7.56 9.79 8.47
CA ALA A 182 8.13 10.78 7.58
C ALA A 182 8.92 11.87 8.34
N LEU A 183 8.43 12.29 9.52
CA LEU A 183 8.97 13.42 10.28
C LEU A 183 10.05 13.01 11.28
N ASP A 184 9.97 11.80 11.83
CA ASP A 184 10.88 11.31 12.85
C ASP A 184 11.67 10.10 12.32
N PRO A 185 12.99 10.24 12.07
CA PRO A 185 13.85 9.13 11.68
C PRO A 185 13.98 8.03 12.75
N GLU A 186 13.80 8.37 14.03
CA GLU A 186 13.92 7.46 15.18
C GLU A 186 12.57 6.86 15.60
N PHE A 187 11.49 7.14 14.88
CA PHE A 187 10.18 6.59 15.20
C PHE A 187 10.19 5.06 15.18
N ASP A 188 9.96 4.45 16.36
CA ASP A 188 9.90 3.00 16.54
C ASP A 188 8.57 2.44 16.04
N ILE A 189 8.52 2.20 14.73
CA ILE A 189 7.31 1.69 14.08
C ILE A 189 7.01 0.23 14.48
N ASP A 190 8.00 -0.54 14.89
CA ASP A 190 7.80 -1.93 15.32
C ASP A 190 7.15 -1.98 16.70
N HIS A 191 7.58 -1.11 17.62
CA HIS A 191 6.90 -0.92 18.90
C HIS A 191 5.46 -0.43 18.68
N TYR A 192 5.27 0.60 17.85
CA TYR A 192 3.95 1.10 17.50
C TYR A 192 3.04 0.00 16.93
N ALA A 193 3.55 -0.86 16.04
CA ALA A 193 2.82 -1.96 15.43
C ALA A 193 2.35 -2.97 16.49
N SER A 194 3.24 -3.35 17.42
CA SER A 194 2.93 -4.27 18.52
C SER A 194 1.83 -3.74 19.44
N GLU A 195 1.91 -2.46 19.82
CA GLU A 195 0.92 -1.81 20.67
C GLU A 195 -0.45 -1.71 19.99
N ILE A 196 -0.49 -1.23 18.74
CA ILE A 196 -1.75 -1.13 17.96
C ILE A 196 -2.37 -2.52 17.74
N ALA A 197 -1.58 -3.53 17.40
CA ALA A 197 -2.07 -4.90 17.25
C ALA A 197 -2.67 -5.41 18.57
N THR A 198 -2.04 -5.12 19.69
CA THR A 198 -2.52 -5.50 21.03
C THR A 198 -3.82 -4.78 21.39
N VAL A 199 -3.95 -3.47 21.11
CA VAL A 199 -5.17 -2.70 21.33
C VAL A 199 -6.35 -3.30 20.58
N PHE A 200 -6.18 -3.62 19.29
CA PHE A 200 -7.27 -4.19 18.49
C PHE A 200 -7.54 -5.67 18.80
N ASP A 201 -6.55 -6.44 19.22
CA ASP A 201 -6.76 -7.78 19.76
C ASP A 201 -7.67 -7.72 21.00
N LEU A 202 -7.34 -6.87 21.98
CA LEU A 202 -8.16 -6.65 23.17
C LEU A 202 -9.58 -6.17 22.86
N ALA A 203 -9.70 -5.32 21.82
CA ALA A 203 -11.00 -4.79 21.39
C ALA A 203 -11.89 -5.82 20.68
N THR A 204 -11.31 -6.86 20.07
CA THR A 204 -12.02 -7.79 19.20
C THR A 204 -12.11 -9.21 19.75
N ARG A 205 -11.26 -9.59 20.71
CA ARG A 205 -11.25 -10.94 21.28
C ARG A 205 -12.55 -11.28 22.02
N ILE A 206 -12.89 -12.54 22.03
CA ILE A 206 -13.96 -13.07 22.87
C ILE A 206 -13.48 -12.93 24.32
N GLY A 207 -14.21 -12.17 25.14
CA GLY A 207 -13.90 -12.05 26.56
C GLY A 207 -14.14 -13.38 27.27
N ASP A 208 -13.30 -13.70 28.25
CA ASP A 208 -13.67 -14.70 29.24
C ASP A 208 -14.98 -14.21 29.86
N GLY A 209 -16.08 -14.92 29.58
CA GLY A 209 -17.39 -14.58 30.14
C GLY A 209 -17.26 -14.38 31.65
N PRO A 210 -18.12 -13.55 32.27
CA PRO A 210 -18.09 -13.43 33.71
C PRO A 210 -18.24 -14.84 34.30
N THR A 211 -17.21 -15.30 35.02
CA THR A 211 -17.37 -16.42 35.95
C THR A 211 -18.50 -16.01 36.86
N GLY A 212 -19.71 -16.53 36.59
CA GLY A 212 -20.87 -16.31 37.46
C GLY A 212 -20.46 -16.63 38.88
N PRO A 213 -20.98 -15.92 39.91
CA PRO A 213 -20.77 -16.28 41.26
C PRO A 213 -21.27 -17.73 41.43
N GLU A 214 -20.39 -18.60 41.89
CA GLU A 214 -20.77 -19.92 42.36
C GLU A 214 -21.98 -19.71 43.31
N ALA A 215 -23.10 -20.29 42.92
CA ALA A 215 -24.27 -20.36 43.79
C ALA A 215 -23.97 -21.34 44.94
N ASP A 216 -23.77 -20.76 46.13
CA ASP A 216 -23.85 -21.49 47.38
C ASP A 216 -25.30 -21.97 47.67
#